data_4d9f58e1caf5e106c1db4a88b7f5eb48
#
_entry.id   4d9f58e1caf5e106c1db4a88b7f5eb48
#
_cell.length_a   1.000
_cell.length_b   1.000
_cell.length_c   1.000
_cell.angle_alpha   90.00
_cell.angle_beta   90.00
_cell.angle_gamma   90.00
#
_symmetry.space_group_name_H-M   'P 1'
#
loop_
_entity.id
_entity.type
_entity.pdbx_description
1 polymer ?
#
loop_
_entity_poly.entity_id
_entity_poly.type
_entity_poly.pdbx_seq_one_letter_code
_entity_poly.pdbx_strand_id
1 'polypeptide(L)'
;MATIKSIYKGGLRTSAQHLASDNTIITDAPVDNNGKGEAFSPTDLVSAALGSCMMTIMGIMANRANIDIEGMEIDITKIMAAEPRRIAEVVLDFTMPDGKTYSDKEKAMLENAARTCPVALSLHPDVKQTISFRY
;
A
#
# COMPACT_ATOMS: atom_id res chain seq x y z
N MET A 1 18.96 5.93 -16.33
CA MET A 1 18.00 4.91 -16.79
C MET A 1 16.68 5.04 -16.05
N ALA A 2 15.59 5.02 -16.79
CA ALA A 2 14.26 5.11 -16.18
C ALA A 2 13.83 3.77 -15.59
N THR A 3 13.12 3.81 -14.47
CA THR A 3 12.50 2.63 -13.86
C THR A 3 11.16 2.33 -14.52
N ILE A 4 10.40 3.39 -14.81
CA ILE A 4 9.02 3.31 -15.32
C ILE A 4 8.89 4.24 -16.52
N LYS A 5 8.11 3.80 -17.50
CA LYS A 5 7.70 4.65 -18.63
C LYS A 5 6.17 4.73 -18.61
N SER A 6 5.64 5.94 -18.57
CA SER A 6 4.18 6.17 -18.52
C SER A 6 3.70 6.93 -19.73
N ILE A 7 2.50 6.60 -20.17
CA ILE A 7 1.83 7.23 -21.32
C ILE A 7 0.46 7.72 -20.87
N TYR A 8 0.15 8.98 -21.18
CA TYR A 8 -1.21 9.48 -20.99
C TYR A 8 -2.07 9.02 -22.19
N LYS A 9 -3.10 8.25 -21.90
CA LYS A 9 -3.95 7.63 -22.93
C LYS A 9 -5.12 8.53 -23.35
N GLY A 10 -5.28 9.70 -22.73
CA GLY A 10 -6.49 10.49 -22.87
C GLY A 10 -7.60 9.97 -21.94
N GLY A 11 -8.67 10.76 -21.79
CA GLY A 11 -9.79 10.38 -20.94
C GLY A 11 -9.40 10.21 -19.46
N LEU A 12 -8.37 10.91 -19.00
CA LEU A 12 -7.86 10.86 -17.63
C LEU A 12 -7.36 9.47 -17.23
N ARG A 13 -6.84 8.72 -18.20
CA ARG A 13 -6.25 7.38 -18.04
C ARG A 13 -4.77 7.42 -18.35
N THR A 14 -3.97 6.71 -17.55
CA THR A 14 -2.55 6.49 -17.85
C THR A 14 -2.24 5.00 -17.91
N SER A 15 -1.17 4.67 -18.61
CA SER A 15 -0.59 3.33 -18.62
C SER A 15 0.87 3.44 -18.23
N ALA A 16 1.31 2.68 -17.23
CA ALA A 16 2.67 2.71 -16.73
C ALA A 16 3.31 1.34 -16.86
N GLN A 17 4.47 1.28 -17.52
CA GLN A 17 5.23 0.05 -17.72
C GLN A 17 6.45 0.05 -16.81
N HIS A 18 6.62 -1.03 -16.06
CA HIS A 18 7.83 -1.31 -15.31
C HIS A 18 8.87 -1.89 -16.28
N LEU A 19 9.92 -1.13 -16.57
CA LEU A 19 10.82 -1.48 -17.67
C LEU A 19 11.62 -2.77 -17.44
N ALA A 20 11.95 -3.09 -16.20
CA ALA A 20 12.70 -4.30 -15.90
C ALA A 20 11.88 -5.59 -16.06
N SER A 21 10.57 -5.56 -15.76
CA SER A 21 9.70 -6.76 -15.78
C SER A 21 8.71 -6.77 -16.94
N ASP A 22 8.58 -5.67 -17.69
CA ASP A 22 7.54 -5.44 -18.71
C ASP A 22 6.12 -5.45 -18.16
N ASN A 23 5.95 -5.48 -16.83
CA ASN A 23 4.63 -5.42 -16.22
C ASN A 23 4.02 -4.03 -16.43
N THR A 24 2.73 -3.99 -16.71
CA THR A 24 1.99 -2.74 -16.99
C THR A 24 0.81 -2.60 -16.06
N ILE A 25 0.61 -1.39 -15.54
CA ILE A 25 -0.57 -1.02 -14.76
C ILE A 25 -1.29 0.15 -15.41
N ILE A 26 -2.59 0.25 -15.16
CA ILE A 26 -3.44 1.32 -15.67
C ILE A 26 -3.93 2.14 -14.48
N THR A 27 -3.99 3.47 -14.62
CA THR A 27 -4.65 4.34 -13.65
C THR A 27 -5.80 5.10 -14.31
N ASP A 28 -6.84 5.37 -13.53
CA ASP A 28 -7.95 6.22 -13.92
C ASP A 28 -8.18 7.29 -12.85
N ALA A 29 -8.54 8.48 -13.27
CA ALA A 29 -9.08 9.44 -12.32
C ALA A 29 -10.38 8.86 -11.73
N PRO A 30 -10.67 9.09 -10.43
CA PRO A 30 -11.88 8.58 -9.81
C PRO A 30 -13.12 9.30 -10.35
N VAL A 31 -14.29 8.66 -10.21
CA VAL A 31 -15.55 9.20 -10.70
C VAL A 31 -15.86 10.56 -10.09
N ASP A 32 -15.55 10.77 -8.81
CA ASP A 32 -15.74 12.05 -8.12
C ASP A 32 -14.75 13.14 -8.55
N ASN A 33 -13.81 12.80 -9.43
CA ASN A 33 -12.85 13.74 -10.01
C ASN A 33 -12.83 13.63 -11.55
N ASN A 34 -13.99 13.50 -12.15
CA ASN A 34 -14.25 13.50 -13.61
C ASN A 34 -13.68 12.28 -14.35
N GLY A 35 -13.26 11.26 -13.66
CA GLY A 35 -12.64 10.07 -14.26
C GLY A 35 -13.62 8.93 -14.49
N LYS A 36 -13.11 7.87 -15.14
CA LYS A 36 -13.87 6.65 -15.42
C LYS A 36 -14.00 5.75 -14.20
N GLY A 37 -13.02 5.79 -13.29
CA GLY A 37 -13.02 4.97 -12.09
C GLY A 37 -12.96 3.47 -12.32
N GLU A 38 -12.46 3.04 -13.49
CA GLU A 38 -12.42 1.62 -13.87
C GLU A 38 -11.12 0.93 -13.44
N ALA A 39 -10.19 1.68 -12.89
CA ALA A 39 -8.92 1.20 -12.38
C ALA A 39 -8.53 2.02 -11.14
N PHE A 40 -7.41 1.66 -10.51
CA PHE A 40 -6.88 2.43 -9.39
C PHE A 40 -6.63 3.87 -9.80
N SER A 41 -7.03 4.82 -8.96
CA SER A 41 -6.55 6.19 -9.10
C SER A 41 -5.08 6.27 -8.67
N PRO A 42 -4.34 7.34 -9.03
CA PRO A 42 -2.98 7.52 -8.53
C PRO A 42 -2.88 7.51 -7.01
N THR A 43 -3.82 8.12 -6.30
CA THR A 43 -3.82 8.11 -4.84
C THR A 43 -4.22 6.75 -4.26
N ASP A 44 -5.05 5.96 -4.95
CA ASP A 44 -5.29 4.56 -4.60
C ASP A 44 -4.00 3.75 -4.70
N LEU A 45 -3.20 3.98 -5.75
CA LEU A 45 -1.91 3.30 -5.93
C LEU A 45 -0.92 3.64 -4.82
N VAL A 46 -0.88 4.88 -4.38
CA VAL A 46 -0.04 5.29 -3.24
C VAL A 46 -0.45 4.51 -1.99
N SER A 47 -1.75 4.40 -1.75
CA SER A 47 -2.29 3.67 -0.59
C SER A 47 -2.01 2.17 -0.68
N ALA A 48 -2.19 1.59 -1.86
CA ALA A 48 -1.86 0.18 -2.11
C ALA A 48 -0.37 -0.08 -1.97
N ALA A 49 0.48 0.83 -2.47
CA ALA A 49 1.92 0.72 -2.34
C ALA A 49 2.36 0.73 -0.87
N LEU A 50 1.73 1.57 -0.05
CA LEU A 50 2.01 1.62 1.38
C LEU A 50 1.71 0.26 2.04
N GLY A 51 0.52 -0.28 1.83
CA GLY A 51 0.14 -1.59 2.38
C GLY A 51 1.03 -2.72 1.87
N SER A 52 1.31 -2.75 0.58
CA SER A 52 2.19 -3.75 -0.03
C SER A 52 3.60 -3.67 0.56
N CYS A 53 4.12 -2.47 0.74
CA CYS A 53 5.45 -2.28 1.33
C CYS A 53 5.49 -2.78 2.78
N MET A 54 4.47 -2.47 3.57
CA MET A 54 4.37 -2.96 4.95
C MET A 54 4.38 -4.48 4.99
N MET A 55 3.54 -5.14 4.17
CA MET A 55 3.47 -6.60 4.09
C MET A 55 4.82 -7.21 3.67
N THR A 56 5.51 -6.58 2.73
CA THR A 56 6.80 -7.06 2.23
C THR A 56 7.87 -6.99 3.33
N ILE A 57 7.96 -5.88 4.04
CA ILE A 57 8.93 -5.73 5.14
C ILE A 57 8.61 -6.70 6.28
N MET A 58 7.31 -6.87 6.61
CA MET A 58 6.88 -7.90 7.56
C MET A 58 7.30 -9.29 7.11
N GLY A 59 7.14 -9.59 5.81
CA GLY A 59 7.56 -10.87 5.24
C GLY A 59 9.05 -11.13 5.34
N ILE A 60 9.87 -10.12 5.07
CA ILE A 60 11.32 -10.21 5.21
C ILE A 60 11.70 -10.53 6.66
N MET A 61 11.11 -9.82 7.61
CA MET A 61 11.36 -10.03 9.03
C MET A 61 10.87 -11.41 9.48
N ALA A 62 9.67 -11.81 9.05
CA ALA A 62 9.09 -13.12 9.36
C ALA A 62 9.98 -14.26 8.86
N ASN A 63 10.52 -14.15 7.64
CA ASN A 63 11.43 -15.15 7.10
C ASN A 63 12.69 -15.32 7.95
N ARG A 64 13.24 -14.19 8.42
CA ARG A 64 14.44 -14.22 9.28
C ARG A 64 14.18 -14.86 10.64
N ALA A 65 12.96 -14.73 11.15
CA ALA A 65 12.56 -15.22 12.47
C ALA A 65 11.84 -16.57 12.41
N ASN A 66 11.71 -17.20 11.24
CA ASN A 66 10.93 -18.41 11.01
C ASN A 66 9.48 -18.30 11.46
N ILE A 67 8.88 -17.14 11.19
CA ILE A 67 7.47 -16.88 11.44
C ILE A 67 6.71 -17.02 10.12
N ASP A 68 5.57 -17.69 10.13
CA ASP A 68 4.74 -17.86 8.94
C ASP A 68 3.57 -16.87 8.97
N ILE A 69 3.55 -15.95 7.99
CA ILE A 69 2.49 -14.97 7.81
C ILE A 69 1.78 -15.12 6.45
N GLU A 70 2.00 -16.24 5.75
CA GLU A 70 1.34 -16.48 4.47
C GLU A 70 -0.17 -16.52 4.65
N GLY A 71 -0.88 -15.77 3.79
CA GLY A 71 -2.32 -15.61 3.88
C GLY A 71 -2.75 -14.37 4.66
N MET A 72 -1.81 -13.58 5.19
CA MET A 72 -2.13 -12.31 5.82
C MET A 72 -2.87 -11.39 4.83
N GLU A 73 -3.94 -10.77 5.29
CA GLU A 73 -4.73 -9.83 4.50
C GLU A 73 -4.64 -8.43 5.08
N ILE A 74 -4.94 -7.45 4.25
CA ILE A 74 -5.00 -6.05 4.66
C ILE A 74 -6.17 -5.36 3.96
N ASP A 75 -7.00 -4.70 4.74
CA ASP A 75 -8.01 -3.78 4.22
C ASP A 75 -7.43 -2.37 4.32
N ILE A 76 -7.47 -1.64 3.20
CA ILE A 76 -6.88 -0.31 3.10
C ILE A 76 -7.98 0.69 2.78
N THR A 77 -8.12 1.72 3.62
CA THR A 77 -9.05 2.81 3.39
C THR A 77 -8.27 4.11 3.22
N LYS A 78 -8.47 4.75 2.07
CA LYS A 78 -7.86 6.04 1.76
C LYS A 78 -8.85 7.15 2.11
N ILE A 79 -8.40 8.12 2.89
CA ILE A 79 -9.20 9.29 3.27
C ILE A 79 -8.54 10.53 2.68
N MET A 80 -9.31 11.23 1.85
CA MET A 80 -8.85 12.44 1.17
C MET A 80 -9.22 13.69 1.96
N ALA A 81 -8.40 14.73 1.83
CA ALA A 81 -8.71 16.08 2.28
C ALA A 81 -8.89 16.99 1.08
N ALA A 82 -9.59 18.12 1.28
CA ALA A 82 -9.78 19.14 0.26
C ALA A 82 -8.96 20.39 0.57
N GLU A 83 -8.77 21.23 -0.43
CA GLU A 83 -8.18 22.58 -0.32
C GLU A 83 -6.77 22.62 0.31
N PRO A 84 -5.78 22.01 -0.29
CA PRO A 84 -5.79 21.30 -1.58
C PRO A 84 -6.19 19.84 -1.45
N ARG A 85 -6.67 19.27 -2.54
CA ARG A 85 -6.99 17.84 -2.63
C ARG A 85 -5.71 17.02 -2.41
N ARG A 86 -5.74 16.14 -1.42
CA ARG A 86 -4.58 15.34 -1.03
C ARG A 86 -5.01 14.16 -0.16
N ILE A 87 -4.10 13.20 0.00
CA ILE A 87 -4.35 12.11 0.95
C ILE A 87 -4.17 12.68 2.37
N ALA A 88 -5.21 12.59 3.19
CA ALA A 88 -5.16 13.00 4.60
C ALA A 88 -4.76 11.83 5.51
N GLU A 89 -5.26 10.65 5.20
CA GLU A 89 -5.03 9.47 6.04
C GLU A 89 -5.13 8.20 5.20
N VAL A 90 -4.34 7.20 5.57
CA VAL A 90 -4.49 5.83 5.07
C VAL A 90 -4.71 4.93 6.29
N VAL A 91 -5.85 4.24 6.31
CA VAL A 91 -6.18 3.26 7.35
C VAL A 91 -5.82 1.88 6.83
N LEU A 92 -5.03 1.15 7.60
CA LEU A 92 -4.47 -0.13 7.19
C LEU A 92 -4.82 -1.17 8.28
N ASP A 93 -5.81 -2.00 7.99
CA ASP A 93 -6.32 -2.99 8.92
C ASP A 93 -5.83 -4.37 8.50
N PHE A 94 -4.85 -4.89 9.22
CA PHE A 94 -4.26 -6.21 8.97
C PHE A 94 -5.07 -7.30 9.65
N THR A 95 -5.28 -8.41 8.94
CA THR A 95 -5.84 -9.64 9.49
C THR A 95 -4.82 -10.75 9.28
N MET A 96 -4.34 -11.30 10.38
CA MET A 96 -3.34 -12.36 10.34
C MET A 96 -3.97 -13.68 9.90
N PRO A 97 -3.17 -14.62 9.35
CA PRO A 97 -3.73 -15.89 8.84
C PRO A 97 -4.44 -16.71 9.91
N ASP A 98 -5.54 -17.34 9.52
CA ASP A 98 -6.28 -18.24 10.41
C ASP A 98 -5.44 -19.46 10.81
N GLY A 99 -5.68 -19.96 12.03
CA GLY A 99 -5.05 -21.17 12.53
C GLY A 99 -3.60 -21.02 12.93
N LYS A 100 -3.07 -19.80 12.94
CA LYS A 100 -1.70 -19.50 13.35
C LYS A 100 -1.72 -18.67 14.62
N THR A 101 -0.74 -18.89 15.48
CA THR A 101 -0.60 -18.14 16.73
C THR A 101 0.77 -17.47 16.76
N TYR A 102 0.83 -16.29 17.38
CA TYR A 102 2.05 -15.50 17.47
C TYR A 102 2.27 -15.11 18.92
N SER A 103 3.53 -15.21 19.38
CA SER A 103 3.89 -14.72 20.71
C SER A 103 3.82 -13.20 20.75
N ASP A 104 3.76 -12.64 21.95
CA ASP A 104 3.79 -11.16 22.10
C ASP A 104 5.03 -10.55 21.48
N LYS A 105 6.18 -11.23 21.59
CA LYS A 105 7.43 -10.80 20.97
C LYS A 105 7.32 -10.80 19.45
N GLU A 106 6.76 -11.86 18.86
CA GLU A 106 6.57 -11.97 17.41
C GLU A 106 5.62 -10.90 16.91
N LYS A 107 4.52 -10.65 17.61
CA LYS A 107 3.59 -9.56 17.27
C LYS A 107 4.29 -8.22 17.26
N ALA A 108 5.08 -7.92 18.30
CA ALA A 108 5.82 -6.67 18.38
C ALA A 108 6.82 -6.51 17.23
N MET A 109 7.50 -7.59 16.85
CA MET A 109 8.44 -7.57 15.73
C MET A 109 7.74 -7.30 14.39
N LEU A 110 6.60 -7.97 14.15
CA LEU A 110 5.81 -7.78 12.93
C LEU A 110 5.27 -6.35 12.83
N GLU A 111 4.69 -5.85 13.90
CA GLU A 111 4.09 -4.51 13.92
C GLU A 111 5.14 -3.42 13.75
N ASN A 112 6.31 -3.59 14.37
CA ASN A 112 7.42 -2.66 14.21
C ASN A 112 7.96 -2.65 12.77
N ALA A 113 8.03 -3.82 12.14
CA ALA A 113 8.45 -3.95 10.74
C ALA A 113 7.49 -3.17 9.81
N ALA A 114 6.18 -3.31 10.00
CA ALA A 114 5.19 -2.59 9.22
C ALA A 114 5.40 -1.07 9.30
N ARG A 115 5.68 -0.55 10.48
CA ARG A 115 5.81 0.90 10.72
C ARG A 115 7.09 1.51 10.15
N THR A 116 8.07 0.70 9.78
CA THR A 116 9.39 1.16 9.32
C THR A 116 9.62 0.87 7.84
N CYS A 117 8.57 0.60 7.06
CA CYS A 117 8.73 0.30 5.64
C CYS A 117 9.13 1.58 4.86
N PRO A 118 9.91 1.42 3.77
CA PRO A 118 10.39 2.58 3.00
C PRO A 118 9.29 3.51 2.48
N VAL A 119 8.15 2.99 2.06
CA VAL A 119 7.04 3.84 1.58
C VAL A 119 6.48 4.66 2.74
N ALA A 120 6.28 4.04 3.91
CA ALA A 120 5.80 4.76 5.10
C ALA A 120 6.72 5.92 5.46
N LEU A 121 8.02 5.71 5.36
CA LEU A 121 9.04 6.74 5.66
C LEU A 121 9.16 7.80 4.57
N SER A 122 8.63 7.56 3.39
CA SER A 122 8.71 8.46 2.23
C SER A 122 7.50 9.36 2.08
N LEU A 123 6.40 9.07 2.76
CA LEU A 123 5.19 9.89 2.70
C LEU A 123 5.34 11.14 3.54
N HIS A 124 4.63 12.20 3.13
CA HIS A 124 4.63 13.45 3.89
C HIS A 124 4.14 13.18 5.33
N PRO A 125 4.76 13.81 6.35
CA PRO A 125 4.38 13.59 7.74
C PRO A 125 2.92 13.90 8.07
N ASP A 126 2.28 14.76 7.28
CA ASP A 126 0.87 15.12 7.46
C ASP A 126 -0.09 14.01 6.99
N VAL A 127 0.40 13.01 6.26
CA VAL A 127 -0.40 11.83 5.89
C VAL A 127 -0.43 10.90 7.10
N LYS A 128 -1.59 10.84 7.76
CA LYS A 128 -1.76 9.97 8.92
C LYS A 128 -1.79 8.51 8.47
N GLN A 129 -1.04 7.66 9.14
CA GLN A 129 -1.01 6.23 8.90
C GLN A 129 -1.60 5.52 10.12
N THR A 130 -2.82 5.03 9.98
CA THR A 130 -3.57 4.39 11.07
C THR A 130 -3.53 2.89 10.85
N ILE A 131 -2.83 2.19 11.72
CA ILE A 131 -2.51 0.77 11.55
C ILE A 131 -3.12 -0.04 12.69
N SER A 132 -3.83 -1.12 12.34
CA SER A 132 -4.34 -2.07 13.32
C SER A 132 -4.04 -3.49 12.88
N PHE A 133 -3.96 -4.40 13.85
CA PHE A 133 -3.66 -5.82 13.62
C PHE A 133 -4.70 -6.68 14.34
N ARG A 134 -5.27 -7.62 13.60
CA ARG A 134 -6.18 -8.64 14.14
C ARG A 134 -5.50 -9.99 14.03
N TYR A 135 -5.30 -10.60 15.18
CA TYR A 135 -4.63 -11.91 15.29
C TYR A 135 -5.62 -13.05 15.40
#